data_88716f25435476c46cd10432505ce4d7
#
_entry.id   88716f25435476c46cd10432505ce4d7
#
_cell.length_a   1.000
_cell.length_b   1.000
_cell.length_c   1.000
_cell.angle_alpha   90.00
_cell.angle_beta   90.00
_cell.angle_gamma   90.00
#
_symmetry.space_group_name_H-M   'P 1'
#
loop_
_entity.id
_entity.type
_entity.pdbx_description
1 polymer ?
#
loop_
_entity_poly.entity_id
_entity_poly.type
_entity_poly.pdbx_seq_one_letter_code
_entity_poly.pdbx_strand_id
1 'polypeptide(L)'
;TNGLDTEEMAGHDGCIVVGYAQVGSESDWRTTNTQSFKNIFTEENGYYLIFEDGQQKQENQVKAIRNFILQDVDYIILDPVVETGWEAVLEEAKEAGIPVILSDRTVEVGDESLYSCWVGSNFCEEGIKAGEWLENYLKEQGREDETIHLVTLQGTSGSSAQIGRSDGFEKILKKHSDWVMLEKQSGD
;
A
#
# COMPACT_ATOMS: atom_id res chain seq x y z
N THR A 1 -3.42 -12.36 -30.13
CA THR A 1 -2.56 -11.30 -30.70
C THR A 1 -3.33 -10.00 -30.65
N ASN A 2 -3.44 -9.40 -29.46
CA ASN A 2 -3.84 -8.00 -29.35
C ASN A 2 -2.54 -7.20 -29.37
N GLY A 3 -2.26 -6.58 -30.55
CA GLY A 3 -1.26 -5.54 -30.65
C GLY A 3 -1.71 -4.39 -29.78
N LEU A 4 -1.00 -4.14 -28.69
CA LEU A 4 -1.09 -2.88 -27.98
C LEU A 4 -0.53 -1.82 -28.92
N ASP A 5 -1.32 -0.78 -29.13
CA ASP A 5 -1.01 0.28 -30.08
C ASP A 5 0.23 1.05 -29.61
N THR A 6 1.36 0.77 -30.27
CA THR A 6 2.59 1.61 -30.18
C THR A 6 2.35 3.04 -30.67
N GLU A 7 1.16 3.34 -31.21
CA GLU A 7 0.75 4.68 -31.62
C GLU A 7 0.34 5.58 -30.44
N GLU A 8 -0.06 5.02 -29.30
CA GLU A 8 -0.47 5.81 -28.15
C GLU A 8 0.72 6.48 -27.43
N MET A 9 1.91 5.88 -27.50
CA MET A 9 3.15 6.43 -26.91
C MET A 9 3.79 7.53 -27.77
N ALA A 10 3.51 7.58 -29.07
CA ALA A 10 4.14 8.51 -30.02
C ALA A 10 3.69 9.98 -29.87
N GLY A 11 2.78 10.30 -28.96
CA GLY A 11 2.23 11.64 -28.76
C GLY A 11 2.73 12.39 -27.53
N HIS A 12 3.52 11.75 -26.66
CA HIS A 12 3.94 12.32 -25.35
C HIS A 12 5.41 12.71 -25.32
N ASP A 13 5.98 13.14 -26.46
CA ASP A 13 7.36 13.59 -26.59
C ASP A 13 7.70 14.67 -25.56
N GLY A 14 8.57 14.31 -24.61
CA GLY A 14 9.09 15.18 -23.57
C GLY A 14 8.43 15.06 -22.18
N CYS A 15 7.40 14.23 -22.02
CA CYS A 15 6.83 13.89 -20.72
C CYS A 15 7.58 12.71 -20.07
N ILE A 16 7.63 12.72 -18.74
CA ILE A 16 8.02 11.54 -17.95
C ILE A 16 6.83 10.60 -17.90
N VAL A 17 7.00 9.37 -18.37
CA VAL A 17 5.96 8.34 -18.38
C VAL A 17 5.95 7.57 -17.07
N VAL A 18 4.83 7.58 -16.37
CA VAL A 18 4.68 6.93 -15.07
C VAL A 18 3.59 5.88 -15.11
N GLY A 19 3.94 4.63 -14.86
CA GLY A 19 2.99 3.53 -14.65
C GLY A 19 2.53 3.52 -13.19
N TYR A 20 1.23 3.56 -12.92
CA TYR A 20 0.70 3.51 -11.56
C TYR A 20 -0.23 2.31 -11.36
N ALA A 21 0.23 1.33 -10.57
CA ALA A 21 -0.53 0.15 -10.17
C ALA A 21 -1.17 0.38 -8.79
N GLN A 22 -2.44 0.78 -8.78
CA GLN A 22 -3.24 1.01 -7.57
C GLN A 22 -3.81 -0.29 -7.02
N VAL A 23 -4.04 -0.38 -5.68
CA VAL A 23 -4.76 -1.49 -5.01
C VAL A 23 -6.11 -1.74 -5.64
N GLY A 24 -6.91 -0.68 -5.74
CA GLY A 24 -8.30 -0.74 -6.17
C GLY A 24 -9.01 0.59 -5.95
N SER A 25 -10.31 0.54 -5.77
CA SER A 25 -11.17 1.68 -5.43
C SER A 25 -12.14 1.33 -4.29
N GLU A 26 -11.63 0.57 -3.30
CA GLU A 26 -12.39 -0.05 -2.21
C GLU A 26 -12.88 0.94 -1.15
N SER A 27 -12.39 2.19 -1.17
CA SER A 27 -12.76 3.20 -0.18
C SER A 27 -12.70 4.61 -0.74
N ASP A 28 -13.38 5.56 -0.09
CA ASP A 28 -13.29 7.00 -0.40
C ASP A 28 -11.86 7.52 -0.26
N TRP A 29 -11.11 7.00 0.74
CA TRP A 29 -9.70 7.33 0.91
C TRP A 29 -8.89 6.89 -0.32
N ARG A 30 -9.07 5.66 -0.78
CA ARG A 30 -8.36 5.12 -1.94
C ARG A 30 -8.69 5.87 -3.22
N THR A 31 -9.96 6.19 -3.41
CA THR A 31 -10.42 7.01 -4.54
C THR A 31 -9.78 8.40 -4.52
N THR A 32 -9.70 9.03 -3.33
CA THR A 32 -9.07 10.34 -3.15
C THR A 32 -7.55 10.25 -3.38
N ASN A 33 -6.89 9.21 -2.91
CA ASN A 33 -5.48 8.93 -3.16
C ASN A 33 -5.21 8.83 -4.68
N THR A 34 -5.98 8.01 -5.39
CA THR A 34 -5.91 7.89 -6.86
C THR A 34 -6.10 9.24 -7.55
N GLN A 35 -7.10 10.03 -7.12
CA GLN A 35 -7.36 11.34 -7.71
C GLN A 35 -6.22 12.32 -7.46
N SER A 36 -5.56 12.25 -6.30
CA SER A 36 -4.37 13.06 -5.99
C SER A 36 -3.25 12.81 -6.99
N PHE A 37 -2.95 11.54 -7.30
CA PHE A 37 -1.99 11.19 -8.35
C PHE A 37 -2.39 11.72 -9.72
N LYS A 38 -3.64 11.47 -10.15
CA LYS A 38 -4.16 11.94 -11.44
C LYS A 38 -4.12 13.47 -11.61
N ASN A 39 -4.27 14.21 -10.51
CA ASN A 39 -4.23 15.68 -10.53
C ASN A 39 -2.80 16.22 -10.67
N ILE A 40 -1.79 15.49 -10.22
CA ILE A 40 -0.39 15.94 -10.25
C ILE A 40 0.34 15.40 -11.47
N PHE A 41 0.15 14.13 -11.81
CA PHE A 41 0.83 13.49 -12.95
C PHE A 41 0.04 13.74 -14.23
N THR A 42 0.11 14.99 -14.74
CA THR A 42 -0.56 15.45 -15.95
C THR A 42 0.46 15.94 -16.97
N GLU A 43 0.10 15.94 -18.25
CA GLU A 43 0.96 16.45 -19.32
C GLU A 43 1.33 17.93 -19.11
N GLU A 44 0.41 18.74 -18.54
CA GLU A 44 0.68 20.13 -18.19
C GLU A 44 1.83 20.25 -17.18
N ASN A 45 1.97 19.28 -16.29
CA ASN A 45 3.06 19.18 -15.31
C ASN A 45 4.28 18.40 -15.84
N GLY A 46 4.28 17.98 -17.10
CA GLY A 46 5.37 17.24 -17.74
C GLY A 46 5.35 15.72 -17.49
N TYR A 47 4.19 15.16 -17.15
CA TYR A 47 4.02 13.72 -16.90
C TYR A 47 2.94 13.13 -17.78
N TYR A 48 3.11 11.86 -18.14
CA TYR A 48 2.08 11.03 -18.71
C TYR A 48 1.81 9.83 -17.78
N LEU A 49 0.59 9.75 -17.23
CA LEU A 49 0.22 8.73 -16.24
C LEU A 49 -0.55 7.58 -16.90
N ILE A 50 0.02 6.39 -16.86
CA ILE A 50 -0.65 5.13 -17.22
C ILE A 50 -1.18 4.51 -15.93
N PHE A 51 -2.49 4.53 -15.74
CA PHE A 51 -3.15 4.09 -14.50
C PHE A 51 -3.78 2.72 -14.67
N GLU A 52 -3.50 1.81 -13.74
CA GLU A 52 -4.10 0.47 -13.66
C GLU A 52 -4.72 0.23 -12.29
N ASP A 53 -5.99 -0.14 -12.28
CA ASP A 53 -6.73 -0.53 -11.07
C ASP A 53 -6.53 -2.03 -10.81
N GLY A 54 -5.89 -2.36 -9.69
CA GLY A 54 -5.64 -3.74 -9.28
C GLY A 54 -6.89 -4.52 -8.87
N GLN A 55 -8.01 -3.84 -8.63
CA GLN A 55 -9.27 -4.47 -8.21
C GLN A 55 -9.09 -5.37 -6.98
N GLN A 56 -8.23 -4.95 -6.04
CA GLN A 56 -7.85 -5.68 -4.83
C GLN A 56 -7.21 -7.06 -5.10
N LYS A 57 -6.59 -7.23 -6.28
CA LYS A 57 -5.94 -8.48 -6.68
C LYS A 57 -4.49 -8.25 -7.03
N GLN A 58 -3.59 -8.91 -6.30
CA GLN A 58 -2.15 -8.85 -6.57
C GLN A 58 -1.82 -9.27 -8.00
N GLU A 59 -2.48 -10.30 -8.52
CA GLU A 59 -2.26 -10.79 -9.88
C GLU A 59 -2.51 -9.71 -10.96
N ASN A 60 -3.46 -8.81 -10.73
CA ASN A 60 -3.73 -7.69 -11.64
C ASN A 60 -2.61 -6.66 -11.57
N GLN A 61 -2.11 -6.35 -10.37
CA GLN A 61 -0.98 -5.43 -10.20
C GLN A 61 0.31 -5.99 -10.80
N VAL A 62 0.56 -7.31 -10.64
CA VAL A 62 1.71 -7.98 -11.30
C VAL A 62 1.60 -7.88 -12.82
N LYS A 63 0.40 -8.07 -13.40
CA LYS A 63 0.17 -7.88 -14.84
C LYS A 63 0.38 -6.43 -15.26
N ALA A 64 -0.10 -5.47 -14.46
CA ALA A 64 0.09 -4.04 -14.72
C ALA A 64 1.57 -3.67 -14.76
N ILE A 65 2.36 -4.11 -13.77
CA ILE A 65 3.81 -3.84 -13.73
C ILE A 65 4.50 -4.42 -14.97
N ARG A 66 4.19 -5.65 -15.37
CA ARG A 66 4.75 -6.24 -16.60
C ARG A 66 4.36 -5.48 -17.87
N ASN A 67 3.13 -4.97 -17.92
CA ASN A 67 2.68 -4.11 -19.02
C ASN A 67 3.45 -2.78 -19.04
N PHE A 68 3.72 -2.18 -17.88
CA PHE A 68 4.53 -0.97 -17.78
C PHE A 68 5.97 -1.21 -18.23
N ILE A 69 6.56 -2.35 -17.87
CA ILE A 69 7.89 -2.76 -18.34
C ILE A 69 7.90 -2.91 -19.88
N LEU A 70 6.88 -3.55 -20.45
CA LEU A 70 6.76 -3.70 -21.92
C LEU A 70 6.57 -2.37 -22.65
N GLN A 71 6.01 -1.36 -21.99
CA GLN A 71 5.81 -0.02 -22.51
C GLN A 71 7.01 0.90 -22.23
N ASP A 72 8.07 0.39 -21.61
CA ASP A 72 9.30 1.13 -21.29
C ASP A 72 9.03 2.46 -20.57
N VAL A 73 8.19 2.41 -19.52
CA VAL A 73 7.87 3.58 -18.70
C VAL A 73 9.10 4.06 -17.91
N ASP A 74 9.18 5.35 -17.59
CA ASP A 74 10.32 5.91 -16.85
C ASP A 74 10.30 5.53 -15.36
N TYR A 75 9.10 5.41 -14.76
CA TYR A 75 8.90 5.07 -13.34
C TYR A 75 7.66 4.21 -13.16
N ILE A 76 7.70 3.36 -12.16
CA ILE A 76 6.53 2.62 -11.69
C ILE A 76 6.20 3.06 -10.27
N ILE A 77 4.92 3.39 -10.01
CA ILE A 77 4.36 3.57 -8.68
C ILE A 77 3.50 2.36 -8.36
N LEU A 78 3.70 1.78 -7.19
CA LEU A 78 2.96 0.62 -6.72
C LEU A 78 2.39 0.87 -5.33
N ASP A 79 1.05 0.76 -5.20
CA ASP A 79 0.35 0.62 -3.93
C ASP A 79 0.02 -0.87 -3.73
N PRO A 80 0.84 -1.67 -3.03
CA PRO A 80 0.66 -3.12 -3.02
C PRO A 80 -0.58 -3.55 -2.22
N VAL A 81 -1.34 -4.51 -2.76
CA VAL A 81 -2.52 -5.05 -2.06
C VAL A 81 -2.14 -5.86 -0.83
N VAL A 82 -1.07 -6.65 -0.91
CA VAL A 82 -0.47 -7.46 0.16
C VAL A 82 1.02 -7.21 0.26
N GLU A 83 1.66 -7.65 1.34
CA GLU A 83 3.08 -7.40 1.61
C GLU A 83 4.02 -8.33 0.83
N THR A 84 3.63 -9.57 0.60
CA THR A 84 4.51 -10.64 0.09
C THR A 84 4.28 -10.98 -1.38
N GLY A 85 5.24 -11.68 -2.00
CA GLY A 85 5.11 -12.23 -3.35
C GLY A 85 5.42 -11.24 -4.48
N TRP A 86 6.24 -10.22 -4.19
CA TRP A 86 6.60 -9.17 -5.14
C TRP A 86 7.98 -9.34 -5.77
N GLU A 87 8.87 -10.17 -5.17
CA GLU A 87 10.27 -10.31 -5.56
C GLU A 87 10.45 -10.44 -7.07
N ALA A 88 9.77 -11.41 -7.68
CA ALA A 88 9.98 -11.73 -9.10
C ALA A 88 9.65 -10.54 -10.03
N VAL A 89 8.50 -9.88 -9.82
CA VAL A 89 8.09 -8.77 -10.70
C VAL A 89 8.90 -7.49 -10.43
N LEU A 90 9.37 -7.29 -9.20
CA LEU A 90 10.26 -6.17 -8.87
C LEU A 90 11.68 -6.42 -9.42
N GLU A 91 12.15 -7.67 -9.44
CA GLU A 91 13.38 -8.06 -10.16
C GLU A 91 13.25 -7.79 -11.65
N GLU A 92 12.13 -8.16 -12.29
CA GLU A 92 11.84 -7.85 -13.69
C GLU A 92 11.93 -6.33 -13.97
N ALA A 93 11.34 -5.49 -13.10
CA ALA A 93 11.42 -4.03 -13.25
C ALA A 93 12.85 -3.51 -13.08
N LYS A 94 13.59 -4.03 -12.10
CA LYS A 94 14.99 -3.67 -11.84
C LYS A 94 15.89 -4.07 -13.02
N GLU A 95 15.71 -5.26 -13.59
CA GLU A 95 16.44 -5.73 -14.78
C GLU A 95 16.16 -4.86 -16.01
N ALA A 96 14.92 -4.36 -16.14
CA ALA A 96 14.54 -3.39 -17.17
C ALA A 96 15.10 -1.98 -16.91
N GLY A 97 15.68 -1.73 -15.73
CA GLY A 97 16.21 -0.42 -15.36
C GLY A 97 15.14 0.59 -14.94
N ILE A 98 13.91 0.13 -14.66
CA ILE A 98 12.76 0.98 -14.29
C ILE A 98 12.65 1.08 -12.77
N PRO A 99 12.83 2.27 -12.17
CA PRO A 99 12.71 2.47 -10.74
C PRO A 99 11.26 2.26 -10.26
N VAL A 100 11.09 1.53 -9.16
CA VAL A 100 9.79 1.36 -8.50
C VAL A 100 9.72 2.21 -7.25
N ILE A 101 8.63 2.95 -7.08
CA ILE A 101 8.30 3.76 -5.91
C ILE A 101 7.09 3.10 -5.24
N LEU A 102 7.23 2.73 -3.96
CA LEU A 102 6.10 2.25 -3.18
C LEU A 102 5.34 3.42 -2.57
N SER A 103 4.03 3.40 -2.70
CA SER A 103 3.14 4.42 -2.15
C SER A 103 2.16 3.80 -1.15
N ASP A 104 1.81 4.54 -0.09
CA ASP A 104 0.91 4.12 0.99
C ASP A 104 1.40 2.84 1.70
N ARG A 105 1.29 1.70 1.05
CA ARG A 105 1.67 0.38 1.58
C ARG A 105 3.08 -0.02 1.15
N THR A 106 3.71 -0.89 1.90
CA THR A 106 5.05 -1.43 1.59
C THR A 106 4.99 -2.91 1.28
N VAL A 107 6.11 -3.45 0.82
CA VAL A 107 6.31 -4.87 0.52
C VAL A 107 7.34 -5.48 1.47
N GLU A 108 7.24 -6.79 1.71
CA GLU A 108 8.27 -7.59 2.37
C GLU A 108 9.07 -8.32 1.29
N VAL A 109 10.30 -7.91 1.09
CA VAL A 109 11.24 -8.49 0.12
C VAL A 109 12.61 -8.68 0.76
N GLY A 110 13.35 -9.70 0.32
CA GLY A 110 14.68 -10.00 0.84
C GLY A 110 15.76 -8.99 0.41
N ASP A 111 15.53 -8.26 -0.69
CA ASP A 111 16.43 -7.23 -1.23
C ASP A 111 15.69 -5.90 -1.35
N GLU A 112 15.93 -4.97 -0.43
CA GLU A 112 15.31 -3.63 -0.46
C GLU A 112 15.75 -2.78 -1.67
N SER A 113 16.79 -3.18 -2.41
CA SER A 113 17.19 -2.50 -3.64
C SER A 113 16.26 -2.77 -4.83
N LEU A 114 15.21 -3.58 -4.64
CA LEU A 114 14.16 -3.84 -5.62
C LEU A 114 13.19 -2.66 -5.78
N TYR A 115 13.20 -1.71 -4.87
CA TYR A 115 12.45 -0.46 -4.99
C TYR A 115 13.32 0.74 -4.58
N SER A 116 13.01 1.90 -5.12
CA SER A 116 13.81 3.12 -4.91
C SER A 116 13.51 3.80 -3.58
N CYS A 117 12.24 3.85 -3.21
CA CYS A 117 11.78 4.42 -1.94
C CYS A 117 10.35 3.98 -1.63
N TRP A 118 9.96 4.21 -0.38
CA TRP A 118 8.59 4.08 0.10
C TRP A 118 8.12 5.41 0.68
N VAL A 119 6.91 5.82 0.30
CA VAL A 119 6.22 7.01 0.80
C VAL A 119 4.89 6.57 1.40
N GLY A 120 4.81 6.54 2.73
CA GLY A 120 3.63 6.05 3.43
C GLY A 120 3.66 6.32 4.92
N SER A 121 2.63 5.83 5.62
CA SER A 121 2.49 5.95 7.07
C SER A 121 3.25 4.84 7.80
N ASN A 122 3.78 5.15 8.97
CA ASN A 122 4.29 4.13 9.89
C ASN A 122 3.12 3.41 10.58
N PHE A 123 2.60 2.37 9.96
CA PHE A 123 1.44 1.63 10.46
C PHE A 123 1.67 1.00 11.84
N CYS A 124 2.91 0.58 12.16
CA CYS A 124 3.23 0.07 13.49
C CYS A 124 3.07 1.16 14.55
N GLU A 125 3.54 2.38 14.27
CA GLU A 125 3.38 3.53 15.16
C GLU A 125 1.91 3.92 15.34
N GLU A 126 1.08 3.80 14.29
CA GLU A 126 -0.37 4.01 14.38
C GLU A 126 -1.02 3.00 15.33
N GLY A 127 -0.62 1.72 15.24
CA GLY A 127 -1.09 0.69 16.16
C GLY A 127 -0.68 0.94 17.61
N ILE A 128 0.56 1.38 17.84
CA ILE A 128 1.05 1.76 19.17
C ILE A 128 0.20 2.92 19.71
N LYS A 129 0.01 3.98 18.94
CA LYS A 129 -0.80 5.14 19.35
C LYS A 129 -2.23 4.77 19.69
N ALA A 130 -2.84 3.84 18.95
CA ALA A 130 -4.18 3.35 19.23
C ALA A 130 -4.24 2.62 20.59
N GLY A 131 -3.23 1.81 20.91
CA GLY A 131 -3.12 1.13 22.20
C GLY A 131 -2.90 2.12 23.36
N GLU A 132 -1.98 3.07 23.19
CA GLU A 132 -1.71 4.12 24.20
C GLU A 132 -2.92 5.03 24.41
N TRP A 133 -3.65 5.33 23.36
CA TRP A 133 -4.90 6.08 23.48
C TRP A 133 -5.93 5.32 24.35
N LEU A 134 -6.10 4.02 24.11
CA LEU A 134 -7.01 3.18 24.89
C LEU A 134 -6.59 3.11 26.36
N GLU A 135 -5.30 2.93 26.65
CA GLU A 135 -4.74 2.95 28.00
C GLU A 135 -5.10 4.26 28.73
N ASN A 136 -4.83 5.39 28.09
CA ASN A 136 -5.12 6.70 28.66
C ASN A 136 -6.65 6.91 28.86
N TYR A 137 -7.46 6.51 27.88
CA TYR A 137 -8.91 6.61 27.97
C TYR A 137 -9.47 5.81 29.14
N LEU A 138 -9.04 4.56 29.35
CA LEU A 138 -9.48 3.71 30.45
C LEU A 138 -9.07 4.32 31.81
N LYS A 139 -7.87 4.87 31.90
CA LYS A 139 -7.38 5.56 33.09
C LYS A 139 -8.22 6.80 33.39
N GLU A 140 -8.56 7.63 32.42
CA GLU A 140 -9.43 8.80 32.59
C GLU A 140 -10.86 8.42 33.02
N GLN A 141 -11.32 7.23 32.66
CA GLN A 141 -12.61 6.69 33.08
C GLN A 141 -12.56 5.97 34.44
N GLY A 142 -11.39 5.87 35.08
CA GLY A 142 -11.20 5.12 36.33
C GLY A 142 -11.42 3.61 36.17
N ARG A 143 -11.09 3.06 35.01
CA ARG A 143 -11.28 1.66 34.61
C ARG A 143 -9.97 0.91 34.39
N GLU A 144 -8.86 1.45 34.86
CA GLU A 144 -7.51 0.89 34.67
C GLU A 144 -7.31 -0.48 35.34
N ASP A 145 -8.12 -0.78 36.39
CA ASP A 145 -8.07 -2.05 37.12
C ASP A 145 -9.11 -3.08 36.65
N GLU A 146 -9.88 -2.77 35.58
CA GLU A 146 -10.91 -3.68 35.05
C GLU A 146 -10.31 -4.66 34.02
N THR A 147 -10.90 -5.86 33.93
CA THR A 147 -10.66 -6.74 32.78
C THR A 147 -11.31 -6.18 31.53
N ILE A 148 -10.52 -5.84 30.53
CA ILE A 148 -10.99 -5.25 29.28
C ILE A 148 -11.04 -6.30 28.18
N HIS A 149 -12.22 -6.55 27.64
CA HIS A 149 -12.41 -7.42 26.49
C HIS A 149 -12.39 -6.60 25.19
N LEU A 150 -11.53 -7.02 24.27
CA LEU A 150 -11.25 -6.33 23.02
C LEU A 150 -11.66 -7.15 21.81
N VAL A 151 -12.19 -6.48 20.80
CA VAL A 151 -12.41 -7.01 19.46
C VAL A 151 -11.76 -6.06 18.48
N THR A 152 -11.02 -6.56 17.51
CA THR A 152 -10.40 -5.74 16.47
C THR A 152 -11.05 -6.01 15.13
N LEU A 153 -11.60 -4.97 14.50
CA LEU A 153 -11.97 -5.01 13.10
C LEU A 153 -10.73 -4.60 12.29
N GLN A 154 -10.27 -5.52 11.46
CA GLN A 154 -9.08 -5.35 10.62
C GLN A 154 -9.48 -5.02 9.18
N GLY A 155 -8.58 -4.36 8.43
CA GLY A 155 -8.71 -4.18 6.99
C GLY A 155 -8.20 -5.38 6.21
N THR A 156 -7.78 -5.14 4.96
CA THR A 156 -7.30 -6.15 4.00
C THR A 156 -6.22 -7.04 4.59
N SER A 157 -6.54 -8.32 4.74
CA SER A 157 -5.63 -9.31 5.34
C SER A 157 -4.34 -9.43 4.52
N GLY A 158 -3.18 -9.41 5.21
CA GLY A 158 -1.87 -9.51 4.58
C GLY A 158 -1.34 -8.20 3.99
N SER A 159 -2.04 -7.09 4.13
CA SER A 159 -1.50 -5.77 3.79
C SER A 159 -0.57 -5.25 4.88
N SER A 160 0.44 -4.47 4.51
CA SER A 160 1.38 -3.84 5.46
C SER A 160 0.65 -2.95 6.48
N ALA A 161 -0.46 -2.33 6.08
CA ALA A 161 -1.32 -1.53 6.95
C ALA A 161 -1.98 -2.38 8.05
N GLN A 162 -2.55 -3.53 7.69
CA GLN A 162 -3.19 -4.44 8.65
C GLN A 162 -2.15 -5.07 9.58
N ILE A 163 -1.03 -5.56 9.03
CA ILE A 163 0.04 -6.20 9.79
C ILE A 163 0.65 -5.18 10.77
N GLY A 164 1.11 -4.03 10.27
CA GLY A 164 1.77 -3.02 11.09
C GLY A 164 0.89 -2.49 12.23
N ARG A 165 -0.39 -2.16 11.96
CA ARG A 165 -1.31 -1.70 13.00
C ARG A 165 -1.58 -2.77 14.05
N SER A 166 -1.73 -4.03 13.62
CA SER A 166 -1.93 -5.16 14.54
C SER A 166 -0.71 -5.38 15.42
N ASP A 167 0.48 -5.38 14.86
CA ASP A 167 1.74 -5.57 15.60
C ASP A 167 2.00 -4.43 16.58
N GLY A 168 1.72 -3.20 16.16
CA GLY A 168 1.85 -2.02 17.00
C GLY A 168 0.91 -2.06 18.20
N PHE A 169 -0.37 -2.35 17.98
CA PHE A 169 -1.35 -2.49 19.05
C PHE A 169 -1.01 -3.65 20.00
N GLU A 170 -0.53 -4.77 19.47
CA GLU A 170 -0.17 -5.93 20.26
C GLU A 170 1.04 -5.67 21.20
N LYS A 171 1.94 -4.75 20.84
CA LYS A 171 3.03 -4.31 21.74
C LYS A 171 2.50 -3.65 23.01
N ILE A 172 1.39 -2.90 22.92
CA ILE A 172 0.73 -2.31 24.07
C ILE A 172 -0.11 -3.35 24.79
N LEU A 173 -0.90 -4.14 24.07
CA LEU A 173 -1.70 -5.23 24.66
C LEU A 173 -0.89 -6.14 25.58
N LYS A 174 0.34 -6.49 25.18
CA LYS A 174 1.26 -7.33 25.98
C LYS A 174 1.70 -6.71 27.31
N LYS A 175 1.52 -5.41 27.52
CA LYS A 175 1.82 -4.74 28.79
C LYS A 175 0.69 -4.88 29.81
N HIS A 176 -0.49 -5.29 29.37
CA HIS A 176 -1.72 -5.37 30.17
C HIS A 176 -2.21 -6.82 30.26
N SER A 177 -1.99 -7.47 31.41
CA SER A 177 -2.44 -8.85 31.63
C SER A 177 -3.96 -9.00 31.79
N ASP A 178 -4.64 -7.89 32.01
CA ASP A 178 -6.08 -7.71 32.19
C ASP A 178 -6.81 -7.36 30.88
N TRP A 179 -6.05 -7.10 29.79
CA TRP A 179 -6.63 -6.90 28.46
C TRP A 179 -6.70 -8.22 27.69
N VAL A 180 -7.91 -8.61 27.30
CA VAL A 180 -8.20 -9.90 26.64
C VAL A 180 -8.69 -9.65 25.21
N MET A 181 -7.89 -10.01 24.25
CA MET A 181 -8.29 -10.00 22.84
C MET A 181 -9.21 -11.21 22.58
N LEU A 182 -10.49 -10.95 22.35
CA LEU A 182 -11.51 -11.99 22.08
C LEU A 182 -11.51 -12.41 20.62
N GLU A 183 -11.41 -11.45 19.69
CA GLU A 183 -11.55 -11.72 18.27
C GLU A 183 -10.80 -10.68 17.44
N LYS A 184 -10.25 -11.11 16.30
CA LYS A 184 -9.71 -10.27 15.23
C LYS A 184 -10.41 -10.67 13.94
N GLN A 185 -11.24 -9.80 13.39
CA GLN A 185 -12.07 -10.07 12.22
C GLN A 185 -11.71 -9.12 11.09
N SER A 186 -11.51 -9.64 9.86
CA SER A 186 -11.40 -8.78 8.68
C SER A 186 -12.76 -8.18 8.32
N GLY A 187 -12.75 -6.93 7.92
CA GLY A 187 -13.91 -6.20 7.41
C GLY A 187 -14.09 -6.29 5.88
N ASP A 188 -13.16 -7.02 5.21
CA ASP A 188 -13.21 -7.21 3.75
C ASP A 188 -14.06 -8.43 3.37
#